data_57120f07e9c85c2f1e85d45f4286e57d
#
_entry.id   57120f07e9c85c2f1e85d45f4286e57d
#
_cell.length_a   1.000
_cell.length_b   1.000
_cell.length_c   1.000
_cell.angle_alpha   90.00
_cell.angle_beta   90.00
_cell.angle_gamma   90.00
#
_symmetry.space_group_name_H-M   'P 1'
#
loop_
_entity.id
_entity.type
_entity.pdbx_description
1 polymer ?
#
loop_
_entity_poly.entity_id
_entity_poly.type
_entity_poly.pdbx_seq_one_letter_code
_entity_poly.pdbx_strand_id
1 'polypeptide(L)'
;ISDVEFAATYLPSLSSVQDGEVSNTAAYHLLSELYLATAQYQKAVDAATTVIDDPATGLMYTRFGSRANELPGDVYWDLFRKNNQNRSSGNTEGIWVIQIETDTPGGSGSLTAKDQTYTLERHHAPMVRDVKAHGMNPFSWPIGDYTGGRGIGWAISTRYFSDEIWKDDFYGDMRNANHNFVRKFAVHNKEYAKLYGDTIDTQNPPVGVTVPSRSLYAYQSKCTTP
;
A
#
# COMPACT_ATOMS: atom_id res chain seq x y z
N ILE A 1 -27.34 3.29 -7.35
CA ILE A 1 -27.55 4.05 -6.11
C ILE A 1 -28.63 3.38 -5.26
N SER A 2 -29.85 3.15 -5.75
CA SER A 2 -30.97 2.60 -4.96
C SER A 2 -30.63 1.31 -4.20
N ASP A 3 -29.87 0.40 -4.82
CA ASP A 3 -29.47 -0.84 -4.17
C ASP A 3 -28.50 -0.59 -2.99
N VAL A 4 -27.64 0.42 -3.12
CA VAL A 4 -26.70 0.80 -2.05
C VAL A 4 -27.41 1.59 -0.94
N GLU A 5 -28.41 2.42 -1.27
CA GLU A 5 -29.31 3.08 -0.29
C GLU A 5 -30.07 2.02 0.53
N PHE A 6 -30.56 0.97 -0.13
CA PHE A 6 -31.16 -0.17 0.56
C PHE A 6 -30.15 -0.86 1.47
N ALA A 7 -28.97 -1.16 0.98
CA ALA A 7 -27.89 -1.78 1.77
C ALA A 7 -27.51 -0.93 3.00
N ALA A 8 -27.37 0.39 2.83
CA ALA A 8 -27.07 1.30 3.94
C ALA A 8 -28.14 1.30 5.05
N THR A 9 -29.40 1.02 4.67
CA THR A 9 -30.52 0.97 5.62
C THR A 9 -30.57 -0.35 6.39
N TYR A 10 -30.22 -1.47 5.77
CA TYR A 10 -30.48 -2.81 6.31
C TYR A 10 -29.25 -3.59 6.74
N LEU A 11 -28.05 -3.18 6.33
CA LEU A 11 -26.83 -3.80 6.80
C LEU A 11 -26.58 -3.49 8.28
N PRO A 12 -25.94 -4.41 9.01
CA PRO A 12 -25.57 -4.18 10.41
C PRO A 12 -24.55 -3.04 10.56
N SER A 13 -24.46 -2.47 11.77
CA SER A 13 -23.49 -1.44 12.09
C SER A 13 -22.06 -1.98 12.05
N LEU A 14 -21.08 -1.10 11.78
CA LEU A 14 -19.67 -1.46 11.72
C LEU A 14 -19.15 -2.12 13.02
N SER A 15 -19.67 -1.67 14.17
CA SER A 15 -19.30 -2.24 15.48
C SER A 15 -19.84 -3.65 15.75
N SER A 16 -20.79 -4.13 14.95
CA SER A 16 -21.44 -5.44 15.13
C SER A 16 -21.00 -6.50 14.13
N VAL A 17 -20.20 -6.14 13.13
CA VAL A 17 -19.68 -7.06 12.10
C VAL A 17 -18.29 -7.56 12.44
N GLN A 18 -17.92 -8.73 11.93
CA GLN A 18 -16.57 -9.27 11.98
C GLN A 18 -15.70 -8.73 10.83
N ASP A 19 -14.38 -8.92 10.93
CA ASP A 19 -13.46 -8.59 9.85
C ASP A 19 -13.87 -9.28 8.55
N GLY A 20 -13.92 -8.52 7.46
CA GLY A 20 -14.34 -9.00 6.14
C GLY A 20 -15.82 -8.91 5.86
N GLU A 21 -16.67 -8.80 6.87
CA GLU A 21 -18.11 -8.58 6.67
C GLU A 21 -18.42 -7.14 6.26
N VAL A 22 -19.45 -6.98 5.45
CA VAL A 22 -19.89 -5.67 4.97
C VAL A 22 -20.84 -5.02 5.97
N SER A 23 -20.59 -3.77 6.31
CA SER A 23 -21.42 -2.97 7.22
C SER A 23 -22.20 -1.87 6.49
N ASN A 24 -23.16 -1.26 7.18
CA ASN A 24 -23.85 -0.08 6.70
C ASN A 24 -22.89 1.10 6.48
N THR A 25 -21.85 1.23 7.30
CA THR A 25 -20.80 2.27 7.18
C THR A 25 -20.06 2.12 5.83
N ALA A 26 -19.76 0.88 5.38
CA ALA A 26 -19.20 0.64 4.07
C ALA A 26 -20.17 1.05 2.93
N ALA A 27 -21.46 0.80 3.11
CA ALA A 27 -22.48 1.23 2.14
C ALA A 27 -22.59 2.77 2.10
N TYR A 28 -22.57 3.48 3.23
CA TYR A 28 -22.56 4.95 3.26
C TYR A 28 -21.29 5.53 2.62
N HIS A 29 -20.14 4.93 2.83
CA HIS A 29 -18.90 5.35 2.15
C HIS A 29 -19.06 5.24 0.63
N LEU A 30 -19.54 4.12 0.12
CA LEU A 30 -19.81 3.94 -1.30
C LEU A 30 -20.87 4.92 -1.83
N LEU A 31 -21.92 5.20 -1.05
CA LEU A 31 -22.92 6.21 -1.41
C LEU A 31 -22.32 7.60 -1.55
N SER A 32 -21.39 7.99 -0.68
CA SER A 32 -20.74 9.30 -0.77
C SER A 32 -20.02 9.48 -2.11
N GLU A 33 -19.33 8.45 -2.60
CA GLU A 33 -18.67 8.46 -3.91
C GLU A 33 -19.67 8.47 -5.07
N LEU A 34 -20.73 7.64 -5.00
CA LEU A 34 -21.76 7.57 -6.04
C LEU A 34 -22.55 8.88 -6.16
N TYR A 35 -22.89 9.52 -5.03
CA TYR A 35 -23.55 10.80 -5.03
C TYR A 35 -22.63 11.92 -5.56
N LEU A 36 -21.35 11.89 -5.22
CA LEU A 36 -20.37 12.83 -5.77
C LEU A 36 -20.27 12.68 -7.29
N ALA A 37 -20.13 11.44 -7.78
CA ALA A 37 -20.04 11.12 -9.21
C ALA A 37 -21.30 11.53 -10.00
N THR A 38 -22.46 11.59 -9.34
CA THR A 38 -23.74 11.99 -9.96
C THR A 38 -24.16 13.42 -9.61
N ALA A 39 -23.24 14.24 -9.12
CA ALA A 39 -23.42 15.65 -8.75
C ALA A 39 -24.53 15.89 -7.69
N GLN A 40 -24.84 14.90 -6.86
CA GLN A 40 -25.74 15.02 -5.72
C GLN A 40 -24.95 15.44 -4.46
N TYR A 41 -24.33 16.62 -4.49
CA TYR A 41 -23.31 17.03 -3.53
C TYR A 41 -23.77 17.02 -2.07
N GLN A 42 -24.99 17.49 -1.78
CA GLN A 42 -25.48 17.47 -0.41
C GLN A 42 -25.64 16.05 0.13
N LYS A 43 -26.19 15.14 -0.67
CA LYS A 43 -26.27 13.73 -0.28
C LYS A 43 -24.90 13.07 -0.10
N ALA A 44 -23.91 13.48 -0.92
CA ALA A 44 -22.54 13.01 -0.74
C ALA A 44 -21.94 13.45 0.61
N VAL A 45 -22.17 14.72 0.99
CA VAL A 45 -21.75 15.24 2.29
C VAL A 45 -22.45 14.50 3.43
N ASP A 46 -23.77 14.31 3.36
CA ASP A 46 -24.55 13.64 4.42
C ASP A 46 -24.08 12.19 4.60
N ALA A 47 -23.85 11.46 3.51
CA ALA A 47 -23.37 10.09 3.55
C ALA A 47 -21.92 10.00 4.10
N ALA A 48 -21.03 10.91 3.69
CA ALA A 48 -19.67 10.97 4.21
C ALA A 48 -19.65 11.32 5.70
N THR A 49 -20.48 12.27 6.14
CA THR A 49 -20.61 12.66 7.55
C THR A 49 -21.06 11.48 8.41
N THR A 50 -22.00 10.67 7.92
CA THR A 50 -22.42 9.43 8.62
C THR A 50 -21.25 8.49 8.89
N VAL A 51 -20.30 8.38 7.94
CA VAL A 51 -19.09 7.56 8.12
C VAL A 51 -18.10 8.20 9.09
N ILE A 52 -17.89 9.51 8.97
CA ILE A 52 -16.92 10.27 9.79
C ILE A 52 -17.34 10.30 11.26
N ASP A 53 -18.65 10.45 11.51
CA ASP A 53 -19.21 10.53 12.86
C ASP A 53 -19.51 9.16 13.49
N ASP A 54 -19.30 8.07 12.77
CA ASP A 54 -19.45 6.72 13.32
C ASP A 54 -18.35 6.50 14.39
N PRO A 55 -18.70 6.28 15.67
CA PRO A 55 -17.71 6.10 16.72
C PRO A 55 -16.80 4.87 16.54
N ALA A 56 -17.16 3.98 15.61
CA ALA A 56 -16.34 2.84 15.26
C ALA A 56 -15.27 3.17 14.19
N THR A 57 -15.28 4.35 13.59
CA THR A 57 -14.27 4.83 12.65
C THR A 57 -13.43 5.94 13.24
N GLY A 58 -12.23 6.13 12.73
CA GLY A 58 -11.37 7.25 13.14
C GLY A 58 -9.98 7.12 12.57
N LEU A 59 -9.32 8.25 12.35
CA LEU A 59 -7.94 8.28 11.92
C LEU A 59 -7.02 7.73 13.02
N MET A 60 -6.01 6.99 12.61
CA MET A 60 -4.98 6.49 13.50
C MET A 60 -3.91 7.57 13.74
N TYR A 61 -3.66 7.90 15.00
CA TYR A 61 -2.66 8.92 15.41
C TYR A 61 -1.47 8.33 16.16
N THR A 62 -1.58 7.10 16.61
CA THR A 62 -0.54 6.39 17.37
C THR A 62 -0.14 5.10 16.68
N ARG A 63 1.14 4.75 16.80
CA ARG A 63 1.67 3.47 16.29
C ARG A 63 0.88 2.30 16.87
N PHE A 64 0.62 1.28 16.05
CA PHE A 64 -0.19 0.12 16.44
C PHE A 64 0.22 -1.16 15.69
N GLY A 65 -0.31 -2.29 16.17
CA GLY A 65 -0.21 -3.59 15.51
C GLY A 65 1.15 -4.26 15.63
N SER A 66 1.42 -5.18 14.71
CA SER A 66 2.50 -6.15 14.81
C SER A 66 3.92 -5.55 14.78
N ARG A 67 4.08 -4.37 14.20
CA ARG A 67 5.39 -3.74 13.98
C ARG A 67 5.49 -2.32 14.56
N ALA A 68 4.63 -1.97 15.53
CA ALA A 68 4.58 -0.63 16.13
C ALA A 68 5.90 -0.13 16.73
N ASN A 69 6.78 -1.04 17.15
CA ASN A 69 8.07 -0.72 17.76
C ASN A 69 9.24 -0.70 16.75
N GLU A 70 8.99 -1.00 15.48
CA GLU A 70 10.05 -1.03 14.47
C GLU A 70 10.39 0.38 13.97
N LEU A 71 11.68 0.59 13.67
CA LEU A 71 12.20 1.82 13.10
C LEU A 71 12.98 1.51 11.80
N PRO A 72 12.86 2.38 10.76
CA PRO A 72 11.96 3.53 10.71
C PRO A 72 10.50 3.09 10.53
N GLY A 73 9.56 3.93 10.99
CA GLY A 73 8.13 3.69 10.84
C GLY A 73 7.30 4.79 11.47
N ASP A 74 6.07 4.94 11.01
CA ASP A 74 5.08 5.85 11.55
C ASP A 74 3.68 5.20 11.51
N VAL A 75 2.65 5.92 11.94
CA VAL A 75 1.28 5.39 11.98
C VAL A 75 0.75 5.07 10.59
N TYR A 76 1.10 5.87 9.56
CA TYR A 76 0.70 5.58 8.18
C TYR A 76 1.37 4.30 7.66
N TRP A 77 2.63 4.06 8.00
CA TRP A 77 3.34 2.83 7.68
C TRP A 77 2.67 1.61 8.33
N ASP A 78 2.24 1.72 9.59
CA ASP A 78 1.58 0.64 10.32
C ASP A 78 0.28 0.18 9.67
N LEU A 79 -0.51 1.09 9.06
CA LEU A 79 -1.78 0.77 8.38
C LEU A 79 -1.63 -0.36 7.34
N PHE A 80 -0.46 -0.46 6.71
CA PHE A 80 -0.21 -1.36 5.59
C PHE A 80 0.69 -2.55 5.96
N ARG A 81 1.03 -2.73 7.23
CA ARG A 81 1.85 -3.87 7.65
C ARG A 81 1.00 -5.12 7.81
N LYS A 82 1.62 -6.26 7.52
CA LYS A 82 0.97 -7.57 7.64
C LYS A 82 0.27 -7.71 9.00
N ASN A 83 -0.96 -8.16 8.97
CA ASN A 83 -1.86 -8.33 10.11
C ASN A 83 -2.37 -7.03 10.77
N ASN A 84 -2.14 -5.85 10.17
CA ASN A 84 -2.64 -4.58 10.70
C ASN A 84 -3.87 -4.05 9.95
N GLN A 85 -4.29 -4.70 8.87
CA GLN A 85 -5.36 -4.19 8.00
C GLN A 85 -6.74 -4.29 8.66
N ASN A 86 -6.93 -5.27 9.53
CA ASN A 86 -8.21 -5.56 10.14
C ASN A 86 -8.51 -4.70 11.35
N ARG A 87 -9.78 -4.46 11.61
CA ARG A 87 -10.26 -3.74 12.79
C ARG A 87 -9.91 -4.46 14.10
N SER A 88 -9.97 -5.80 14.10
CA SER A 88 -9.53 -6.64 15.23
C SER A 88 -8.06 -6.42 15.62
N SER A 89 -7.25 -5.88 14.71
CA SER A 89 -5.84 -5.50 14.99
C SER A 89 -5.70 -4.08 15.58
N GLY A 90 -6.81 -3.37 15.80
CA GLY A 90 -6.82 -2.00 16.31
C GLY A 90 -6.85 -0.92 15.21
N ASN A 91 -7.02 -1.28 13.93
CA ASN A 91 -7.11 -0.34 12.81
C ASN A 91 -8.51 0.26 12.73
N THR A 92 -8.69 1.50 13.20
CA THR A 92 -9.96 2.22 13.13
C THR A 92 -10.22 2.91 11.79
N GLU A 93 -9.22 2.98 10.90
CA GLU A 93 -9.40 3.50 9.53
C GLU A 93 -9.99 2.45 8.59
N GLY A 94 -9.89 1.17 8.94
CA GLY A 94 -10.42 0.07 8.13
C GLY A 94 -11.95 0.00 8.17
N ILE A 95 -12.64 0.53 7.16
CA ILE A 95 -14.10 0.47 7.05
C ILE A 95 -14.56 -0.92 6.58
N TRP A 96 -13.89 -1.44 5.56
CA TRP A 96 -14.11 -2.79 5.04
C TRP A 96 -12.83 -3.30 4.41
N VAL A 97 -12.45 -4.53 4.76
CA VAL A 97 -11.21 -5.18 4.29
C VAL A 97 -11.55 -6.48 3.60
N ILE A 98 -11.17 -6.59 2.33
CA ILE A 98 -11.32 -7.85 1.58
C ILE A 98 -10.31 -8.85 2.13
N GLN A 99 -10.81 -9.97 2.65
CA GLN A 99 -9.98 -11.03 3.20
C GLN A 99 -9.42 -11.91 2.08
N ILE A 100 -8.11 -12.04 2.03
CA ILE A 100 -7.42 -12.89 1.05
C ILE A 100 -6.43 -13.76 1.80
N GLU A 101 -6.55 -15.07 1.67
CA GLU A 101 -5.68 -16.02 2.32
C GLU A 101 -5.12 -17.04 1.31
N THR A 102 -3.89 -17.46 1.55
CA THR A 102 -3.21 -18.44 0.70
C THR A 102 -3.88 -19.81 0.82
N ASP A 103 -3.98 -20.52 -0.31
CA ASP A 103 -4.58 -21.87 -0.42
C ASP A 103 -6.07 -21.95 -0.01
N THR A 104 -6.75 -20.82 0.04
CA THR A 104 -8.20 -20.73 0.27
C THR A 104 -8.92 -20.41 -1.04
N PRO A 105 -10.09 -21.03 -1.33
CA PRO A 105 -10.87 -20.69 -2.53
C PRO A 105 -11.16 -19.19 -2.63
N GLY A 106 -10.79 -18.57 -3.75
CA GLY A 106 -10.89 -17.12 -3.96
C GLY A 106 -9.71 -16.30 -3.39
N GLY A 107 -8.83 -16.92 -2.63
CA GLY A 107 -7.61 -16.32 -2.13
C GLY A 107 -6.43 -16.39 -3.10
N SER A 108 -5.24 -16.06 -2.64
CA SER A 108 -4.01 -16.24 -3.42
C SER A 108 -3.66 -17.72 -3.51
N GLY A 109 -3.26 -18.18 -4.69
CA GLY A 109 -2.72 -19.52 -4.85
C GLY A 109 -1.39 -19.70 -4.09
N SER A 110 -1.04 -20.95 -3.80
CA SER A 110 0.26 -21.35 -3.26
C SER A 110 1.40 -20.76 -4.10
N LEU A 111 2.56 -20.53 -3.51
CA LEU A 111 3.78 -20.05 -4.19
C LEU A 111 4.13 -20.90 -5.43
N THR A 112 3.66 -22.16 -5.47
CA THR A 112 3.84 -23.10 -6.57
C THR A 112 2.65 -23.15 -7.52
N ALA A 113 1.49 -22.60 -7.16
CA ALA A 113 0.29 -22.59 -8.00
C ALA A 113 0.43 -21.56 -9.13
N LYS A 114 -0.04 -21.94 -10.31
CA LYS A 114 -0.05 -21.05 -11.48
C LYS A 114 -1.09 -19.93 -11.36
N ASP A 115 -2.09 -20.10 -10.49
CA ASP A 115 -3.29 -19.28 -10.36
C ASP A 115 -3.22 -18.39 -9.12
N GLN A 116 -2.27 -17.45 -9.10
CA GLN A 116 -2.20 -16.41 -8.07
C GLN A 116 -3.28 -15.36 -8.36
N THR A 117 -4.31 -15.31 -7.54
CA THR A 117 -5.43 -14.38 -7.71
C THR A 117 -5.14 -12.98 -7.18
N TYR A 118 -4.28 -12.86 -6.15
CA TYR A 118 -3.87 -11.58 -5.60
C TYR A 118 -2.40 -11.30 -5.90
N THR A 119 -2.16 -10.31 -6.75
CA THR A 119 -0.80 -9.96 -7.21
C THR A 119 -0.50 -8.47 -7.10
N LEU A 120 -1.34 -7.71 -6.37
CA LEU A 120 -1.26 -6.26 -6.29
C LEU A 120 0.11 -5.79 -5.79
N GLU A 121 0.65 -6.41 -4.74
CA GLU A 121 1.97 -6.12 -4.20
C GLU A 121 3.06 -6.24 -5.28
N ARG A 122 3.02 -7.33 -6.04
CA ARG A 122 3.99 -7.57 -7.10
C ARG A 122 3.89 -6.57 -8.25
N HIS A 123 2.68 -6.07 -8.53
CA HIS A 123 2.47 -5.06 -9.56
C HIS A 123 3.09 -3.72 -9.17
N HIS A 124 3.03 -3.36 -7.89
CA HIS A 124 3.49 -2.07 -7.37
C HIS A 124 4.96 -2.05 -6.93
N ALA A 125 5.61 -3.20 -6.83
CA ALA A 125 7.03 -3.27 -6.50
C ALA A 125 7.90 -3.36 -7.76
N PRO A 126 9.06 -2.70 -7.81
CA PRO A 126 9.97 -2.74 -8.96
C PRO A 126 10.58 -4.13 -9.15
N MET A 127 10.86 -4.49 -10.39
CA MET A 127 11.47 -5.77 -10.75
C MET A 127 13.00 -5.71 -10.57
N VAL A 128 13.45 -5.46 -9.36
CA VAL A 128 14.87 -5.17 -9.03
C VAL A 128 15.86 -6.27 -9.43
N ARG A 129 15.38 -7.51 -9.60
CA ARG A 129 16.22 -8.62 -10.07
C ARG A 129 16.82 -8.40 -11.45
N ASP A 130 16.24 -7.50 -12.24
CA ASP A 130 16.70 -7.19 -13.59
C ASP A 130 17.56 -5.92 -13.66
N VAL A 131 17.77 -5.24 -12.53
CA VAL A 131 18.63 -4.06 -12.47
C VAL A 131 20.07 -4.45 -12.79
N LYS A 132 20.71 -3.67 -13.65
CA LYS A 132 22.13 -3.78 -13.97
C LYS A 132 22.81 -2.42 -13.74
N ALA A 133 23.60 -2.36 -12.68
CA ALA A 133 24.46 -1.23 -12.41
C ALA A 133 25.90 -1.63 -12.72
N HIS A 134 26.57 -0.92 -13.63
CA HIS A 134 27.90 -1.29 -14.13
C HIS A 134 28.00 -2.77 -14.60
N GLY A 135 26.93 -3.30 -15.19
CA GLY A 135 26.87 -4.67 -15.71
C GLY A 135 26.54 -5.77 -14.71
N MET A 136 26.48 -5.48 -13.41
CA MET A 136 26.15 -6.44 -12.36
C MET A 136 24.80 -6.15 -11.71
N ASN A 137 24.14 -7.17 -11.17
CA ASN A 137 22.93 -6.99 -10.37
C ASN A 137 23.32 -6.59 -8.94
N PRO A 138 22.86 -5.43 -8.44
CA PRO A 138 23.19 -4.96 -7.09
C PRO A 138 22.42 -5.67 -5.97
N PHE A 139 21.42 -6.47 -6.31
CA PHE A 139 20.54 -7.11 -5.34
C PHE A 139 20.77 -8.63 -5.30
N SER A 140 20.90 -9.18 -4.09
CA SER A 140 21.04 -10.62 -3.89
C SER A 140 19.74 -11.37 -4.10
N TRP A 141 19.81 -12.60 -4.56
CA TRP A 141 18.67 -13.51 -4.55
C TRP A 141 18.70 -14.38 -3.28
N PRO A 142 17.57 -14.67 -2.65
CA PRO A 142 16.19 -14.21 -2.96
C PRO A 142 16.00 -12.73 -2.67
N ILE A 143 15.19 -12.08 -3.51
CA ILE A 143 14.80 -10.69 -3.29
C ILE A 143 13.87 -10.63 -2.07
N GLY A 144 14.17 -9.75 -1.13
CA GLY A 144 13.46 -9.59 0.15
C GLY A 144 12.75 -8.26 0.30
N ASP A 145 12.29 -8.01 1.50
CA ASP A 145 11.46 -6.88 1.90
C ASP A 145 12.10 -5.51 1.65
N TYR A 146 13.41 -5.44 1.78
CA TYR A 146 14.19 -4.22 1.54
C TYR A 146 14.06 -3.66 0.11
N THR A 147 13.47 -4.42 -0.80
CA THR A 147 13.17 -4.01 -2.17
C THR A 147 11.68 -3.98 -2.48
N GLY A 148 10.82 -4.13 -1.48
CA GLY A 148 9.38 -4.26 -1.67
C GLY A 148 8.93 -5.66 -2.13
N GLY A 149 9.70 -6.70 -1.81
CA GLY A 149 9.42 -8.06 -2.19
C GLY A 149 9.79 -8.37 -3.65
N ARG A 150 9.25 -9.46 -4.18
CA ARG A 150 9.50 -9.91 -5.55
C ARG A 150 8.60 -9.19 -6.55
N GLY A 151 8.92 -7.94 -6.86
CA GLY A 151 8.16 -7.14 -7.81
C GLY A 151 8.21 -7.61 -9.27
N ILE A 152 7.22 -7.20 -10.05
CA ILE A 152 7.14 -7.36 -11.51
C ILE A 152 7.02 -6.03 -12.25
N GLY A 153 6.84 -4.92 -11.52
CA GLY A 153 6.93 -3.56 -12.04
C GLY A 153 5.94 -3.23 -13.15
N TRP A 154 4.65 -3.48 -12.94
CA TRP A 154 3.62 -3.13 -13.92
C TRP A 154 2.96 -1.78 -13.63
N ALA A 155 2.86 -1.40 -12.36
CA ALA A 155 2.37 -0.09 -11.93
C ALA A 155 3.56 0.81 -11.57
N ILE A 156 4.15 1.44 -12.57
CA ILE A 156 5.37 2.25 -12.44
C ILE A 156 5.00 3.67 -12.06
N SER A 157 5.59 4.20 -10.99
CA SER A 157 5.43 5.61 -10.62
C SER A 157 6.16 6.52 -11.62
N THR A 158 5.48 7.60 -12.02
CA THR A 158 6.11 8.65 -12.84
C THR A 158 6.98 9.55 -11.97
N ARG A 159 7.89 10.30 -12.59
CA ARG A 159 8.66 11.36 -11.90
C ARG A 159 7.76 12.44 -11.31
N TYR A 160 6.67 12.76 -11.96
CA TYR A 160 5.70 13.68 -11.40
C TYR A 160 5.18 13.19 -10.04
N PHE A 161 4.74 11.93 -9.97
CA PHE A 161 4.23 11.34 -8.74
C PHE A 161 5.31 11.09 -7.68
N SER A 162 6.52 10.69 -8.09
CA SER A 162 7.58 10.40 -7.12
C SER A 162 8.28 11.64 -6.56
N ASP A 163 8.28 12.74 -7.30
CA ASP A 163 9.12 13.89 -6.98
C ASP A 163 8.35 15.22 -7.02
N GLU A 164 7.61 15.52 -8.11
CA GLU A 164 7.09 16.86 -8.37
C GLU A 164 5.92 17.27 -7.47
N ILE A 165 4.97 16.36 -7.23
CA ILE A 165 3.77 16.68 -6.42
C ILE A 165 4.09 16.98 -4.95
N TRP A 166 5.31 16.66 -4.49
CA TRP A 166 5.75 16.84 -3.10
C TRP A 166 6.59 18.08 -2.89
N LYS A 167 6.80 18.92 -3.92
CA LYS A 167 7.76 20.04 -3.86
C LYS A 167 7.44 21.06 -2.78
N ASP A 168 6.18 21.36 -2.56
CA ASP A 168 5.75 22.42 -1.63
C ASP A 168 5.68 21.92 -0.18
N ASP A 169 5.48 20.63 0.04
CA ASP A 169 5.39 20.00 1.37
C ASP A 169 6.15 18.67 1.45
N PHE A 170 7.33 18.64 0.86
CA PHE A 170 8.08 17.41 0.65
C PHE A 170 8.42 16.68 1.96
N TYR A 171 8.67 17.41 3.03
CA TYR A 171 9.08 16.85 4.33
C TYR A 171 7.97 16.83 5.38
N GLY A 172 6.85 17.51 5.14
CA GLY A 172 5.75 17.61 6.09
C GLY A 172 4.72 16.48 5.96
N ASP A 173 4.57 15.89 4.78
CA ASP A 173 3.61 14.81 4.55
C ASP A 173 4.21 13.44 4.90
N MET A 174 3.64 12.76 5.92
CA MET A 174 4.11 11.44 6.35
C MET A 174 4.06 10.40 5.23
N ARG A 175 3.14 10.53 4.25
CA ARG A 175 3.05 9.62 3.10
C ARG A 175 4.30 9.67 2.23
N ASN A 176 5.06 10.75 2.31
CA ASN A 176 6.31 10.97 1.59
C ASN A 176 7.56 10.64 2.42
N ALA A 177 7.42 10.24 3.67
CA ALA A 177 8.55 9.78 4.48
C ALA A 177 9.31 8.63 3.77
N ASN A 178 10.63 8.54 3.97
CA ASN A 178 11.48 7.60 3.24
C ASN A 178 11.09 6.12 3.39
N HIS A 179 10.47 5.75 4.51
CA HIS A 179 9.96 4.39 4.73
C HIS A 179 8.58 4.16 4.10
N ASN A 180 7.83 5.22 3.79
CA ASN A 180 6.54 5.17 3.12
C ASN A 180 6.65 5.33 1.61
N PHE A 181 7.59 6.17 1.16
CA PHE A 181 7.90 6.35 -0.25
C PHE A 181 9.37 6.01 -0.50
N VAL A 182 9.64 4.80 -0.91
CA VAL A 182 11.00 4.25 -1.04
C VAL A 182 11.64 4.74 -2.32
N ARG A 183 12.71 5.51 -2.17
CA ARG A 183 13.53 6.05 -3.28
C ARG A 183 14.95 5.50 -3.28
N LYS A 184 15.40 4.97 -2.15
CA LYS A 184 16.76 4.45 -1.97
C LYS A 184 16.73 2.96 -1.67
N PHE A 185 17.48 2.21 -2.44
CA PHE A 185 17.54 0.75 -2.37
C PHE A 185 18.92 0.31 -1.92
N ALA A 186 19.01 -0.35 -0.78
CA ALA A 186 20.28 -0.86 -0.28
C ALA A 186 20.85 -1.96 -1.17
N VAL A 187 22.14 -1.90 -1.44
CA VAL A 187 22.84 -2.90 -2.23
C VAL A 187 23.24 -4.07 -1.35
N HIS A 188 22.65 -5.23 -1.57
CA HIS A 188 22.83 -6.44 -0.76
C HIS A 188 23.62 -7.55 -1.45
N ASN A 189 24.00 -7.38 -2.71
CA ASN A 189 24.81 -8.38 -3.40
C ASN A 189 26.28 -8.27 -3.00
N LYS A 190 26.76 -9.19 -2.16
CA LYS A 190 28.13 -9.25 -1.67
C LYS A 190 29.16 -9.47 -2.79
N GLU A 191 28.74 -10.11 -3.89
CA GLU A 191 29.60 -10.31 -5.05
C GLU A 191 29.87 -9.01 -5.82
N TYR A 192 29.02 -8.00 -5.58
CA TYR A 192 29.19 -6.66 -6.15
C TYR A 192 29.96 -5.74 -5.19
N ALA A 193 31.22 -6.07 -4.94
CA ALA A 193 32.06 -5.38 -3.94
C ALA A 193 32.13 -3.84 -4.12
N LYS A 194 32.01 -3.34 -5.36
CA LYS A 194 32.08 -1.90 -5.67
C LYS A 194 30.95 -1.07 -5.02
N LEU A 195 29.77 -1.63 -4.86
CA LEU A 195 28.59 -0.93 -4.31
C LEU A 195 27.99 -1.63 -3.08
N TYR A 196 28.58 -2.76 -2.64
CA TYR A 196 28.05 -3.45 -1.47
C TYR A 196 28.04 -2.55 -0.23
N GLY A 197 26.87 -2.43 0.39
CA GLY A 197 26.66 -1.54 1.54
C GLY A 197 26.22 -0.12 1.16
N ASP A 198 26.33 0.26 -0.11
CA ASP A 198 25.80 1.53 -0.62
C ASP A 198 24.29 1.45 -0.92
N THR A 199 23.74 2.57 -1.40
CA THR A 199 22.35 2.65 -1.87
C THR A 199 22.29 3.09 -3.31
N ILE A 200 21.32 2.54 -4.07
CA ILE A 200 20.91 3.08 -5.35
C ILE A 200 19.77 4.05 -5.12
N ASP A 201 20.01 5.32 -5.45
CA ASP A 201 19.02 6.38 -5.36
C ASP A 201 18.30 6.55 -6.70
N THR A 202 16.96 6.47 -6.68
CA THR A 202 16.15 6.66 -7.89
C THR A 202 16.21 8.09 -8.45
N GLN A 203 16.57 9.07 -7.64
CA GLN A 203 16.75 10.45 -8.08
C GLN A 203 18.14 10.69 -8.71
N ASN A 204 19.14 9.92 -8.27
CA ASN A 204 20.50 9.97 -8.80
C ASN A 204 21.00 8.55 -9.12
N PRO A 205 20.45 7.90 -10.15
CA PRO A 205 20.79 6.52 -10.45
C PRO A 205 22.23 6.40 -10.97
N PRO A 206 22.91 5.30 -10.67
CA PRO A 206 24.26 5.05 -11.20
C PRO A 206 24.22 4.85 -12.73
N VAL A 207 25.37 5.00 -13.36
CA VAL A 207 25.52 4.82 -14.82
C VAL A 207 25.00 3.44 -15.27
N GLY A 208 24.18 3.45 -16.30
CA GLY A 208 23.57 2.24 -16.87
C GLY A 208 22.22 1.87 -16.26
N VAL A 209 21.76 2.56 -15.18
CA VAL A 209 20.44 2.35 -14.57
C VAL A 209 19.45 3.40 -15.07
N THR A 210 18.37 2.96 -15.70
CA THR A 210 17.28 3.86 -16.15
C THR A 210 16.19 3.96 -15.09
N VAL A 211 15.79 5.19 -14.74
CA VAL A 211 14.72 5.49 -13.78
C VAL A 211 13.82 6.62 -14.32
N PRO A 212 12.49 6.47 -14.32
CA PRO A 212 11.75 5.26 -13.98
C PRO A 212 11.87 4.19 -15.09
N SER A 213 11.92 2.96 -14.68
CA SER A 213 11.85 1.79 -15.56
C SER A 213 11.14 0.66 -14.81
N ARG A 214 10.70 -0.38 -15.50
CA ARG A 214 10.10 -1.55 -14.88
C ARG A 214 10.98 -2.15 -13.78
N SER A 215 12.29 -2.07 -13.95
CA SER A 215 13.25 -2.66 -13.01
C SER A 215 13.53 -1.79 -11.80
N LEU A 216 13.41 -0.46 -11.93
CA LEU A 216 13.67 0.47 -10.83
C LEU A 216 12.85 1.76 -10.96
N TYR A 217 12.11 2.08 -9.91
CA TYR A 217 11.39 3.33 -9.70
C TYR A 217 11.10 3.51 -8.22
N ALA A 218 10.83 4.75 -7.80
CA ALA A 218 10.36 5.01 -6.45
C ALA A 218 8.93 4.47 -6.26
N TYR A 219 8.64 3.82 -5.14
CA TYR A 219 7.34 3.21 -4.92
C TYR A 219 6.82 3.45 -3.49
N GLN A 220 5.50 3.45 -3.34
CA GLN A 220 4.88 3.48 -2.01
C GLN A 220 4.89 2.10 -1.38
N SER A 221 5.38 1.99 -0.14
CA SER A 221 5.51 0.72 0.57
C SER A 221 4.18 0.11 1.05
N LYS A 222 3.06 0.80 0.88
CA LYS A 222 1.73 0.34 1.32
C LYS A 222 1.25 -0.93 0.61
N CYS A 223 1.73 -1.18 -0.60
CA CYS A 223 1.36 -2.37 -1.38
C CYS A 223 2.42 -3.47 -1.30
N THR A 224 3.36 -3.38 -0.37
CA THR A 224 4.44 -4.36 -0.24
C THR A 224 4.41 -4.99 1.14
N THR A 225 4.55 -6.30 1.20
CA THR A 225 4.78 -7.01 2.46
C THR A 225 6.27 -6.99 2.78
N PRO A 226 6.63 -6.59 3.97
CA PRO A 226 7.98 -6.79 4.46
C PRO A 226 8.24 -8.26 4.74
#